data_30bb68923fdfcbabb19938667a2da2c3
#
_entry.id   30bb68923fdfcbabb19938667a2da2c3
#
_cell.length_a   1.000
_cell.length_b   1.000
_cell.length_c   1.000
_cell.angle_alpha   90.00
_cell.angle_beta   90.00
_cell.angle_gamma   90.00
#
_symmetry.space_group_name_H-M   'P 1'
#
loop_
_entity.id
_entity.type
_entity.pdbx_description
1 polymer ?
#
loop_
_entity_poly.entity_id
_entity_poly.type
_entity_poly.pdbx_seq_one_letter_code
_entity_poly.pdbx_strand_id
1 'polypeptide(L)'
;MGEVTIVSSIDEEGALAIEMSGDNMGILIGKRGQTLDSLQYLTNRVANKSQDGYVRVKLDTEDYRKRRKQTLENLAKNIAYKVKRSRKPISLEPMNPYERRIIHSALQADDRVSTHSKIGRAHV
;
A
#
# COMPACT_ATOMS: atom_id res chain seq x y z
N MET A 1 14.21 -9.03 -18.19
CA MET A 1 14.01 -7.81 -17.40
C MET A 1 15.20 -6.90 -17.59
N GLY A 2 14.99 -5.60 -17.81
CA GLY A 2 16.07 -4.64 -17.99
C GLY A 2 16.87 -4.38 -16.73
N GLU A 3 17.81 -3.48 -16.82
CA GLU A 3 18.63 -3.08 -15.68
C GLU A 3 17.80 -2.37 -14.63
N VAL A 4 18.11 -2.65 -13.37
CA VAL A 4 17.49 -2.01 -12.21
C VAL A 4 18.57 -1.29 -11.44
N THR A 5 18.35 -0.01 -11.20
CA THR A 5 19.22 0.79 -10.36
C THR A 5 18.65 0.79 -8.93
N ILE A 6 19.50 0.51 -7.96
CA ILE A 6 19.11 0.46 -6.56
C ILE A 6 19.89 1.52 -5.80
N VAL A 7 19.19 2.41 -5.12
CA VAL A 7 19.78 3.45 -4.28
C VAL A 7 19.27 3.27 -2.87
N SER A 8 20.18 3.25 -1.90
CA SER A 8 19.81 3.12 -0.49
C SER A 8 20.25 4.35 0.30
N SER A 9 19.49 4.68 1.32
CA SER A 9 19.77 5.80 2.21
C SER A 9 19.14 5.53 3.58
N ILE A 10 19.60 6.27 4.59
CA ILE A 10 18.97 6.23 5.91
C ILE A 10 18.03 7.42 5.98
N ASP A 11 16.77 7.18 6.31
CA ASP A 11 15.78 8.25 6.40
C ASP A 11 15.85 8.95 7.78
N GLU A 12 14.99 9.96 7.97
CA GLU A 12 14.96 10.76 9.20
C GLU A 12 14.60 9.93 10.43
N GLU A 13 13.91 8.82 10.25
CA GLU A 13 13.51 7.94 11.35
C GLU A 13 14.53 6.84 11.63
N GLY A 14 15.65 6.83 10.90
CA GLY A 14 16.67 5.81 11.03
C GLY A 14 16.39 4.52 10.28
N ALA A 15 15.36 4.47 9.46
CA ALA A 15 15.06 3.31 8.63
C ALA A 15 15.92 3.30 7.37
N LEU A 16 16.24 2.10 6.87
CA LEU A 16 16.93 1.94 5.60
C LEU A 16 15.91 2.06 4.47
N ALA A 17 16.00 3.13 3.72
CA ALA A 17 15.15 3.36 2.56
C ALA A 17 15.85 2.87 1.30
N ILE A 18 15.20 1.97 0.56
CA ILE A 18 15.72 1.42 -0.70
C ILE A 18 14.79 1.85 -1.82
N GLU A 19 15.34 2.56 -2.79
CA GLU A 19 14.61 3.01 -3.97
C GLU A 19 15.10 2.25 -5.18
N MET A 20 14.18 1.64 -5.91
CA MET A 20 14.48 0.93 -7.16
C MET A 20 13.99 1.75 -8.33
N SER A 21 14.78 1.80 -9.41
CA SER A 21 14.39 2.46 -10.65
C SER A 21 14.92 1.71 -11.85
N GLY A 22 14.27 1.90 -12.98
CA GLY A 22 14.67 1.23 -14.22
C GLY A 22 13.49 1.06 -15.16
N ASP A 23 13.68 0.26 -16.19
CA ASP A 23 12.62 -0.05 -17.13
C ASP A 23 11.69 -1.13 -16.57
N ASN A 24 10.40 -1.02 -16.86
CA ASN A 24 9.40 -2.03 -16.50
C ASN A 24 9.30 -2.32 -15.00
N MET A 25 9.33 -1.28 -14.17
CA MET A 25 9.17 -1.44 -12.73
C MET A 25 7.80 -2.03 -12.34
N GLY A 26 6.83 -2.00 -13.25
CA GLY A 26 5.54 -2.65 -13.03
C GLY A 26 5.65 -4.13 -12.68
N ILE A 27 6.67 -4.83 -13.17
CA ILE A 27 6.92 -6.24 -12.83
C ILE A 27 7.28 -6.39 -11.34
N LEU A 28 8.07 -5.46 -10.82
CA LEU A 28 8.48 -5.46 -9.41
C LEU A 28 7.38 -4.97 -8.48
N ILE A 29 6.48 -4.14 -8.98
CA ILE A 29 5.32 -3.69 -8.23
C ILE A 29 4.28 -4.82 -8.13
N GLY A 30 3.97 -5.43 -9.25
CA GLY A 30 2.94 -6.45 -9.35
C GLY A 30 1.53 -5.87 -9.24
N LYS A 31 0.55 -6.75 -9.21
CA LYS A 31 -0.85 -6.34 -9.13
C LYS A 31 -1.11 -5.69 -7.76
N ARG A 32 -1.52 -4.44 -7.78
CA ARG A 32 -1.83 -3.66 -6.56
C ARG A 32 -0.69 -3.63 -5.53
N GLY A 33 0.55 -3.71 -6.01
CA GLY A 33 1.72 -3.65 -5.15
C GLY A 33 2.05 -4.94 -4.42
N GLN A 34 1.41 -6.06 -4.74
CA GLN A 34 1.62 -7.32 -4.02
C GLN A 34 3.06 -7.82 -4.12
N THR A 35 3.67 -7.71 -5.30
CA THR A 35 5.07 -8.13 -5.48
C THR A 35 6.00 -7.24 -4.68
N LEU A 36 5.77 -5.93 -4.72
CA LEU A 36 6.58 -4.98 -3.95
C LEU A 36 6.48 -5.24 -2.45
N ASP A 37 5.28 -5.53 -1.95
CA ASP A 37 5.08 -5.85 -0.53
C ASP A 37 5.80 -7.13 -0.13
N SER A 38 5.76 -8.16 -0.98
CA SER A 38 6.48 -9.41 -0.75
C SER A 38 7.98 -9.20 -0.73
N LEU A 39 8.50 -8.40 -1.66
CA LEU A 39 9.93 -8.06 -1.71
C LEU A 39 10.36 -7.28 -0.47
N GLN A 40 9.53 -6.35 -0.01
CA GLN A 40 9.83 -5.62 1.22
C GLN A 40 9.89 -6.56 2.42
N TYR A 41 8.95 -7.46 2.55
CA TYR A 41 8.94 -8.44 3.64
C TYR A 41 10.21 -9.28 3.64
N LEU A 42 10.59 -9.83 2.48
CA LEU A 42 11.78 -10.67 2.35
C LEU A 42 13.06 -9.86 2.62
N THR A 43 13.14 -8.65 2.10
CA THR A 43 14.30 -7.77 2.30
C THR A 43 14.47 -7.43 3.77
N ASN A 44 13.36 -7.13 4.45
CA ASN A 44 13.39 -6.85 5.88
C ASN A 44 13.86 -8.05 6.69
N ARG A 45 13.44 -9.25 6.34
CA ARG A 45 13.90 -10.47 6.99
C ARG A 45 15.39 -10.71 6.79
N VAL A 46 15.87 -10.56 5.55
CA VAL A 46 17.29 -10.75 5.24
C VAL A 46 18.16 -9.73 5.99
N ALA A 47 17.73 -8.47 6.00
CA ALA A 47 18.47 -7.41 6.69
C ALA A 47 18.59 -7.66 8.20
N ASN A 48 17.64 -8.35 8.79
CA ASN A 48 17.62 -8.58 10.24
C ASN A 48 18.09 -9.97 10.65
N LYS A 49 18.53 -10.79 9.71
CA LYS A 49 18.89 -12.19 9.97
C LYS A 49 20.09 -12.36 10.91
N SER A 50 21.06 -11.48 10.83
CA SER A 50 22.34 -11.62 11.53
C SER A 50 22.67 -10.44 12.43
N GLN A 51 21.75 -9.55 12.69
CA GLN A 51 22.01 -8.34 13.45
C GLN A 51 21.49 -8.40 14.87
N ASP A 52 22.28 -7.83 15.79
CA ASP A 52 21.82 -7.52 17.13
C ASP A 52 21.00 -6.24 17.04
N GLY A 53 19.70 -6.33 17.12
CA GLY A 53 18.82 -5.20 17.00
C GLY A 53 18.07 -5.18 15.66
N TYR A 54 16.99 -4.45 15.65
CA TYR A 54 16.07 -4.41 14.51
C TYR A 54 16.36 -3.25 13.59
N VAL A 55 16.48 -3.53 12.29
CA VAL A 55 16.59 -2.50 11.25
C VAL A 55 15.31 -2.53 10.43
N ARG A 56 14.63 -1.40 10.37
CA ARG A 56 13.45 -1.26 9.52
C ARG A 56 13.88 -0.96 8.09
N VAL A 57 13.37 -1.73 7.14
CA VAL A 57 13.65 -1.54 5.72
C VAL A 57 12.38 -1.07 5.03
N LYS A 58 12.50 -0.01 4.23
CA LYS A 58 11.42 0.49 3.37
C LYS A 58 11.85 0.33 1.93
N LEU A 59 11.11 -0.44 1.17
CA LEU A 59 11.38 -0.70 -0.24
C LEU A 59 10.31 -0.03 -1.09
N ASP A 60 10.71 0.76 -2.08
CA ASP A 60 9.78 1.45 -2.97
C ASP A 60 10.38 1.59 -4.37
N THR A 61 9.53 1.91 -5.33
CA THR A 61 9.93 2.21 -6.71
C THR A 61 8.98 3.26 -7.29
N GLU A 62 9.55 4.32 -7.86
CA GLU A 62 8.79 5.37 -8.56
C GLU A 62 7.67 5.99 -7.71
N ASP A 63 7.89 6.15 -6.42
CA ASP A 63 6.88 6.64 -5.48
C ASP A 63 5.58 5.85 -5.51
N TYR A 64 5.65 4.56 -5.80
CA TYR A 64 4.45 3.73 -5.94
C TYR A 64 3.56 3.79 -4.71
N ARG A 65 4.14 3.72 -3.50
CA ARG A 65 3.34 3.69 -2.27
C ARG A 65 2.52 4.96 -2.10
N LYS A 66 3.09 6.10 -2.41
CA LYS A 66 2.39 7.39 -2.37
C LYS A 66 1.30 7.46 -3.44
N ARG A 67 1.61 7.02 -4.66
CA ARG A 67 0.64 6.99 -5.75
C ARG A 67 -0.52 6.03 -5.44
N ARG A 68 -0.22 4.87 -4.87
CA ARG A 68 -1.24 3.89 -4.50
C ARG A 68 -2.16 4.42 -3.41
N LYS A 69 -1.59 5.10 -2.40
CA LYS A 69 -2.38 5.74 -1.35
C LYS A 69 -3.36 6.75 -1.94
N GLN A 70 -2.90 7.59 -2.86
CA GLN A 70 -3.74 8.57 -3.54
C GLN A 70 -4.86 7.88 -4.34
N THR A 71 -4.53 6.80 -5.03
CA THR A 71 -5.52 6.01 -5.79
C THR A 71 -6.60 5.46 -4.86
N LEU A 72 -6.20 4.93 -3.70
CA LEU A 72 -7.15 4.39 -2.73
C LEU A 72 -8.04 5.48 -2.12
N GLU A 73 -7.48 6.65 -1.85
CA GLU A 73 -8.26 7.79 -1.34
C GLU A 73 -9.29 8.26 -2.37
N ASN A 74 -8.90 8.32 -3.64
CA ASN A 74 -9.82 8.67 -4.73
C ASN A 74 -10.90 7.61 -4.91
N LEU A 75 -10.54 6.35 -4.82
CA LEU A 75 -11.50 5.24 -4.87
C LEU A 75 -12.53 5.36 -3.73
N ALA A 76 -12.07 5.66 -2.52
CA ALA A 76 -12.95 5.84 -1.38
C ALA A 76 -13.97 6.96 -1.61
N LYS A 77 -13.53 8.10 -2.15
CA LYS A 77 -14.43 9.21 -2.48
C LYS A 77 -15.50 8.81 -3.50
N ASN A 78 -15.08 8.10 -4.55
CA ASN A 78 -15.99 7.65 -5.60
C ASN A 78 -17.02 6.66 -5.05
N ILE A 79 -16.59 5.75 -4.19
CA ILE A 79 -17.46 4.75 -3.58
C ILE A 79 -18.43 5.41 -2.61
N ALA A 80 -17.97 6.36 -1.81
CA ALA A 80 -18.85 7.10 -0.90
C ALA A 80 -19.96 7.81 -1.68
N TYR A 81 -19.62 8.43 -2.80
CA TYR A 81 -20.59 9.07 -3.67
C TYR A 81 -21.63 8.07 -4.17
N LYS A 82 -21.18 6.92 -4.68
CA LYS A 82 -22.08 5.89 -5.21
C LYS A 82 -22.98 5.30 -4.15
N VAL A 83 -22.46 5.04 -2.95
CA VAL A 83 -23.23 4.48 -1.84
C VAL A 83 -24.32 5.46 -1.39
N LYS A 84 -23.96 6.73 -1.24
CA LYS A 84 -24.93 7.77 -0.85
C LYS A 84 -26.03 7.92 -1.88
N ARG A 85 -25.69 7.80 -3.16
CA ARG A 85 -26.66 7.96 -4.24
C ARG A 85 -27.58 6.74 -4.39
N SER A 86 -27.02 5.54 -4.36
CA SER A 86 -27.78 4.30 -4.55
C SER A 86 -28.42 3.78 -3.27
N ARG A 87 -27.86 4.15 -2.12
CA ARG A 87 -28.24 3.66 -0.77
C ARG A 87 -28.10 2.14 -0.63
N LYS A 88 -27.16 1.56 -1.39
CA LYS A 88 -26.86 0.14 -1.35
C LYS A 88 -25.41 -0.09 -0.97
N PRO A 89 -25.11 -1.12 -0.17
CA PRO A 89 -23.74 -1.45 0.16
C PRO A 89 -22.96 -1.81 -1.09
N ILE A 90 -21.66 -1.49 -1.08
CA ILE A 90 -20.72 -1.88 -2.13
C ILE A 90 -19.60 -2.69 -1.48
N SER A 91 -19.32 -3.85 -2.06
CA SER A 91 -18.19 -4.68 -1.68
C SER A 91 -16.96 -4.30 -2.48
N LEU A 92 -15.83 -4.16 -1.79
CA LEU A 92 -14.55 -3.88 -2.42
C LEU A 92 -13.73 -5.16 -2.55
N GLU A 93 -12.75 -5.12 -3.45
CA GLU A 93 -11.80 -6.22 -3.59
C GLU A 93 -11.07 -6.47 -2.27
N PRO A 94 -10.62 -7.72 -2.02
CA PRO A 94 -9.79 -8.00 -0.87
C PRO A 94 -8.55 -7.12 -0.86
N MET A 95 -8.24 -6.55 0.30
CA MET A 95 -7.10 -5.65 0.49
C MET A 95 -6.35 -6.05 1.75
N ASN A 96 -5.05 -5.71 1.81
CA ASN A 96 -4.28 -5.90 3.02
C ASN A 96 -4.77 -4.93 4.12
N PRO A 97 -4.43 -5.17 5.40
CA PRO A 97 -4.90 -4.30 6.48
C PRO A 97 -4.50 -2.83 6.34
N TYR A 98 -3.34 -2.56 5.76
CA TYR A 98 -2.88 -1.19 5.53
C TYR A 98 -3.77 -0.45 4.54
N GLU A 99 -4.11 -1.10 3.42
CA GLU A 99 -4.99 -0.51 2.42
C GLU A 99 -6.42 -0.31 2.94
N ARG A 100 -6.93 -1.28 3.68
CA ARG A 100 -8.25 -1.15 4.33
C ARG A 100 -8.29 0.03 5.28
N ARG A 101 -7.19 0.30 5.98
CA ARG A 101 -7.09 1.42 6.90
C ARG A 101 -7.13 2.76 6.16
N ILE A 102 -6.50 2.85 4.99
CA ILE A 102 -6.54 4.05 4.15
C ILE A 102 -7.98 4.34 3.71
N ILE A 103 -8.67 3.33 3.19
CA ILE A 103 -10.06 3.46 2.76
C ILE A 103 -10.96 3.88 3.93
N HIS A 104 -10.82 3.20 5.06
CA HIS A 104 -11.61 3.48 6.25
C HIS A 104 -11.40 4.91 6.75
N SER A 105 -10.16 5.38 6.83
CA SER A 105 -9.85 6.74 7.26
C SER A 105 -10.42 7.78 6.30
N ALA A 106 -10.35 7.53 5.00
CA ALA A 106 -10.90 8.44 4.01
C ALA A 106 -12.44 8.54 4.11
N LEU A 107 -13.09 7.42 4.42
CA LEU A 107 -14.55 7.36 4.53
C LEU A 107 -15.08 7.89 5.87
N GLN A 108 -14.29 7.88 6.93
CA GLN A 108 -14.69 8.42 8.22
C GLN A 108 -15.01 9.91 8.19
N ALA A 109 -14.48 10.64 7.21
CA ALA A 109 -14.78 12.05 7.03
C ALA A 109 -16.23 12.30 6.60
N ASP A 110 -16.96 11.26 6.19
CA ASP A 110 -18.35 11.39 5.76
C ASP A 110 -19.27 10.61 6.72
N ASP A 111 -20.08 11.35 7.48
CA ASP A 111 -21.00 10.77 8.47
C ASP A 111 -22.08 9.89 7.88
N ARG A 112 -22.33 9.99 6.58
CA ARG A 112 -23.38 9.26 5.89
C ARG A 112 -22.95 7.88 5.43
N VAL A 113 -21.67 7.55 5.61
CA VAL A 113 -21.10 6.30 5.13
C VAL A 113 -20.46 5.58 6.31
N SER A 114 -20.72 4.28 6.43
CA SER A 114 -20.06 3.42 7.39
C SER A 114 -19.30 2.31 6.67
N THR A 115 -18.24 1.84 7.31
CA THR A 115 -17.41 0.77 6.74
C THR A 115 -17.27 -0.37 7.73
N HIS A 116 -17.18 -1.58 7.20
CA HIS A 116 -16.81 -2.74 8.00
C HIS A 116 -16.10 -3.77 7.13
N SER A 117 -15.30 -4.60 7.77
CA SER A 117 -14.57 -5.65 7.08
C SER A 117 -15.23 -6.99 7.30
N LYS A 118 -15.33 -7.75 6.23
CA LYS A 118 -15.76 -9.13 6.27
C LYS A 118 -14.65 -9.94 5.64
N ILE A 119 -14.22 -11.00 6.25
CA ILE A 119 -13.04 -11.81 5.93
C ILE A 119 -12.43 -11.49 4.54
N GLY A 120 -11.33 -10.71 4.54
CA GLY A 120 -10.61 -10.34 3.33
C GLY A 120 -11.27 -9.30 2.44
N ARG A 121 -12.42 -8.72 2.82
CA ARG A 121 -13.13 -7.71 2.03
C ARG A 121 -13.56 -6.53 2.89
N ALA A 122 -13.53 -5.35 2.28
CA ALA A 122 -14.11 -4.15 2.88
C ALA A 122 -15.48 -3.88 2.25
N HIS A 123 -16.42 -3.44 3.07
CA HIS A 123 -17.76 -3.06 2.62
C HIS A 123 -18.03 -1.62 3.03
N VAL A 124 -18.78 -0.92 2.18
CA VAL A 124 -19.12 0.48 2.39
C VAL A 124 -20.64 0.68 2.34
#